data_7de1de0f5e79d63dc9c856b28463d510
#
_entry.id   7de1de0f5e79d63dc9c856b28463d510
#
_cell.length_a   1.000
_cell.length_b   1.000
_cell.length_c   1.000
_cell.angle_alpha   90.00
_cell.angle_beta   90.00
_cell.angle_gamma   90.00
#
_symmetry.space_group_name_H-M   'P 1'
#
loop_
_entity.id
_entity.type
_entity.pdbx_description
1 polymer ?
#
loop_
_entity_poly.entity_id
_entity_poly.type
_entity_poly.pdbx_seq_one_letter_code
_entity_poly.pdbx_strand_id
1 'polypeptide(L)' 'MTFDEMKKIVVDTLNCEEDKVTMEASLTEDLEADSLDAVELNMALEDAFGVSISDEELDNMKTVGDIFNYLTAHAE' A
#
# COMPACT_ATOMS: atom_id res chain seq x y z
N MET A 1 -0.80 11.17 -8.43
CA MET A 1 -1.29 10.32 -7.31
C MET A 1 -1.20 11.09 -6.00
N THR A 2 -2.20 10.98 -5.15
CA THR A 2 -2.19 11.58 -3.82
C THR A 2 -2.27 10.49 -2.76
N PHE A 3 -1.94 10.84 -1.53
CA PHE A 3 -2.05 9.90 -0.42
C PHE A 3 -3.51 9.45 -0.22
N ASP A 4 -4.46 10.34 -0.39
CA ASP A 4 -5.88 10.02 -0.27
C ASP A 4 -6.32 8.97 -1.29
N GLU A 5 -5.82 9.06 -2.51
CA GLU A 5 -6.12 8.08 -3.54
C GLU A 5 -5.59 6.69 -3.16
N MET A 6 -4.33 6.64 -2.69
CA MET A 6 -3.73 5.39 -2.24
C MET A 6 -4.47 4.85 -1.01
N LYS A 7 -4.83 5.73 -0.10
CA LYS A 7 -5.55 5.36 1.12
C LYS A 7 -6.87 4.67 0.81
N LYS A 8 -7.62 5.16 -0.16
CA LYS A 8 -8.87 4.54 -0.57
C LYS A 8 -8.65 3.12 -1.07
N ILE A 9 -7.60 2.91 -1.83
CA ILE A 9 -7.27 1.59 -2.35
C ILE A 9 -6.90 0.65 -1.22
N VAL A 10 -6.13 1.12 -0.26
CA VAL A 10 -5.75 0.33 0.91
C VAL A 10 -6.99 -0.07 1.70
N VAL A 11 -7.88 0.89 1.96
CA VAL A 11 -9.12 0.62 2.71
C VAL A 11 -9.97 -0.40 1.97
N ASP A 12 -10.16 -0.24 0.67
CA ASP A 12 -10.99 -1.15 -0.12
C ASP A 12 -10.38 -2.54 -0.20
N THR A 13 -9.07 -2.63 -0.34
CA THR A 13 -8.40 -3.92 -0.52
C THR A 13 -8.29 -4.69 0.78
N LEU A 14 -7.90 -4.01 1.85
CA LEU A 14 -7.69 -4.64 3.16
C LEU A 14 -8.93 -4.61 4.03
N ASN A 15 -9.96 -3.89 3.62
CA ASN A 15 -11.20 -3.77 4.37
C ASN A 15 -10.94 -3.26 5.80
N CYS A 16 -10.08 -2.28 5.92
CA CYS A 16 -9.72 -1.68 7.20
C CYS A 16 -10.33 -0.29 7.33
N GLU A 17 -10.21 0.29 8.52
CA GLU A 17 -10.73 1.62 8.78
C GLU A 17 -9.80 2.67 8.21
N GLU A 18 -10.39 3.71 7.64
CA GLU A 18 -9.66 4.81 7.03
C GLU A 18 -8.72 5.50 8.02
N ASP A 19 -9.16 5.63 9.27
CA ASP A 19 -8.39 6.28 10.33
C ASP A 19 -7.08 5.55 10.64
N LYS A 20 -7.01 4.27 10.32
CA LYS A 20 -5.81 3.46 10.57
C LYS A 20 -4.78 3.58 9.45
N VAL A 21 -5.17 4.11 8.31
CA VAL A 21 -4.26 4.24 7.16
C VAL A 21 -3.53 5.57 7.24
N THR A 22 -2.37 5.55 7.87
CA THR A 22 -1.51 6.73 8.00
C THR A 22 -0.13 6.39 7.45
N MET A 23 0.70 7.41 7.24
CA MET A 23 2.05 7.18 6.73
C MET A 23 2.87 6.28 7.65
N GLU A 24 2.62 6.32 8.94
CA GLU A 24 3.35 5.54 9.94
C GLU A 24 2.75 4.17 10.18
N ALA A 25 1.57 3.90 9.66
CA ALA A 25 0.86 2.64 9.91
C ALA A 25 1.65 1.45 9.36
N SER A 26 1.85 0.45 10.20
CA SER A 26 2.48 -0.80 9.79
C SER A 26 1.44 -1.68 9.11
N LEU A 27 1.80 -2.22 7.94
CA LEU A 27 0.88 -3.09 7.20
C LEU A 27 0.53 -4.35 7.98
N THR A 28 1.49 -4.92 8.68
CA THR A 28 1.29 -6.18 9.40
C THR A 28 0.75 -5.97 10.80
N GLU A 29 1.13 -4.90 11.49
CA GLU A 29 0.74 -4.67 12.87
C GLU A 29 -0.51 -3.81 13.00
N ASP A 30 -0.56 -2.69 12.31
CA ASP A 30 -1.67 -1.75 12.42
C ASP A 30 -2.86 -2.14 11.54
N LEU A 31 -2.59 -2.63 10.35
CA LEU A 31 -3.62 -3.00 9.38
C LEU A 31 -3.86 -4.51 9.37
N GLU A 32 -3.07 -5.26 10.11
CA GLU A 32 -3.20 -6.72 10.24
C GLU A 32 -3.19 -7.44 8.89
N ALA A 33 -2.46 -6.90 7.93
CA ALA A 33 -2.33 -7.51 6.61
C ALA A 33 -1.34 -8.66 6.65
N ASP A 34 -1.73 -9.80 6.13
CA ASP A 34 -0.81 -10.92 5.99
C ASP A 34 -0.17 -10.90 4.59
N SER A 35 0.60 -11.94 4.26
CA SER A 35 1.29 -12.01 2.97
C SER A 35 0.33 -11.96 1.78
N LEU A 36 -0.81 -12.61 1.90
CA LEU A 36 -1.80 -12.64 0.85
C LEU A 36 -2.43 -11.27 0.66
N ASP A 37 -2.75 -10.60 1.76
CA ASP A 37 -3.30 -9.24 1.70
C ASP A 37 -2.30 -8.28 1.07
N ALA A 38 -1.02 -8.43 1.39
CA ALA A 38 0.03 -7.59 0.79
C ALA A 38 0.11 -7.79 -0.71
N VAL A 39 0.00 -9.03 -1.19
CA VAL A 39 0.01 -9.32 -2.62
C VAL A 39 -1.22 -8.71 -3.31
N GLU A 40 -2.38 -8.84 -2.71
CA GLU A 40 -3.60 -8.26 -3.26
C GLU A 40 -3.50 -6.73 -3.33
N LEU A 41 -2.98 -6.12 -2.28
CA LEU A 41 -2.78 -4.67 -2.25
C LEU A 41 -1.79 -4.23 -3.32
N ASN A 42 -0.69 -4.98 -3.47
CA ASN A 42 0.28 -4.69 -4.51
C ASN A 42 -0.36 -4.69 -5.90
N MET A 43 -1.15 -5.72 -6.19
CA MET A 43 -1.83 -5.82 -7.48
C MET A 43 -2.80 -4.66 -7.70
N ALA A 44 -3.54 -4.29 -6.67
CA ALA A 44 -4.49 -3.19 -6.75
C ALA A 44 -3.79 -1.86 -7.03
N LEU A 45 -2.66 -1.63 -6.36
CA LEU A 45 -1.89 -0.40 -6.55
C LEU A 45 -1.23 -0.35 -7.92
N GLU A 46 -0.70 -1.48 -8.39
CA GLU A 46 -0.12 -1.55 -9.74
C GLU A 46 -1.16 -1.24 -10.80
N ASP A 47 -2.34 -1.78 -10.63
CA ASP A 47 -3.43 -1.60 -11.58
C ASP A 47 -3.95 -0.16 -11.56
N ALA A 48 -4.08 0.41 -10.37
CA ALA A 48 -4.64 1.76 -10.21
C ALA A 48 -3.70 2.86 -10.69
N PHE A 49 -2.40 2.69 -10.45
CA PHE A 49 -1.42 3.74 -10.73
C PHE A 49 -0.44 3.41 -11.87
N GLY A 50 -0.56 2.23 -12.46
CA GLY A 50 0.28 1.84 -13.57
C GLY A 50 1.75 1.68 -13.22
N VAL A 51 2.05 1.26 -12.00
CA VAL A 51 3.43 1.04 -11.56
C VAL A 51 3.66 -0.45 -11.35
N SER A 52 4.93 -0.86 -11.31
CA SER A 52 5.32 -2.23 -11.01
C SER A 52 6.10 -2.27 -9.71
N ILE A 53 5.69 -3.14 -8.81
CA ILE A 53 6.37 -3.33 -7.53
C ILE A 53 6.80 -4.79 -7.47
N SER A 54 8.10 -5.04 -7.36
CA SER A 54 8.61 -6.40 -7.27
C SER A 54 8.35 -6.97 -5.86
N ASP A 55 8.33 -8.29 -5.75
CA ASP A 55 8.12 -8.94 -4.46
C ASP A 55 9.19 -8.55 -3.45
N GLU A 56 10.43 -8.40 -3.91
CA GLU A 56 11.53 -7.99 -3.04
C GLU A 56 11.30 -6.59 -2.47
N GLU A 57 10.83 -5.68 -3.29
CA GLU A 57 10.56 -4.32 -2.83
C GLU A 57 9.36 -4.28 -1.91
N LEU A 58 8.34 -5.07 -2.19
CA LEU A 58 7.17 -5.18 -1.33
C LEU A 58 7.57 -5.68 0.06
N ASP A 59 8.45 -6.66 0.13
CA ASP A 59 8.96 -7.19 1.40
C ASP A 59 9.70 -6.13 2.22
N ASN A 60 10.31 -5.16 1.56
CA ASN A 60 11.02 -4.08 2.22
C ASN A 60 10.10 -2.95 2.67
N MET A 61 8.87 -2.94 2.20
CA MET A 61 7.91 -1.90 2.56
C MET A 61 7.11 -2.36 3.77
N LYS A 62 7.38 -1.77 4.90
CA LYS A 62 6.74 -2.16 6.15
C LYS A 62 5.58 -1.27 6.53
N THR A 63 5.59 -0.01 6.11
CA THR A 63 4.56 0.95 6.43
C THR A 63 3.85 1.45 5.17
N VAL A 64 2.69 2.04 5.37
CA VAL A 64 1.94 2.68 4.29
C VAL A 64 2.79 3.78 3.65
N GLY A 65 3.54 4.53 4.47
CA GLY A 65 4.41 5.58 3.97
C GLY A 65 5.52 5.06 3.05
N ASP A 66 6.05 3.88 3.36
CA ASP A 66 7.06 3.26 2.50
C ASP A 66 6.49 3.00 1.11
N ILE A 67 5.27 2.48 1.06
CA ILE A 67 4.59 2.22 -0.21
C ILE A 67 4.32 3.53 -0.94
N PHE A 68 3.82 4.52 -0.23
CA PHE A 68 3.50 5.82 -0.82
C PHE A 68 4.75 6.47 -1.42
N ASN A 69 5.84 6.46 -0.69
CA ASN A 69 7.10 7.02 -1.16
C ASN A 69 7.61 6.29 -2.40
N TYR A 70 7.50 4.97 -2.42
CA TYR A 70 7.88 4.18 -3.58
C TYR A 70 7.02 4.55 -4.79
N LEU A 71 5.71 4.62 -4.61
CA LEU A 71 4.80 4.93 -5.71
C LEU A 71 5.02 6.33 -6.26
N THR A 72 5.24 7.32 -5.40
CA THR A 72 5.47 8.68 -5.85
C THR A 72 6.81 8.83 -6.57
N ALA A 73 7.79 8.02 -6.19
CA ALA A 73 9.10 8.03 -6.84
C ALA A 73 9.06 7.37 -8.23
N HIS A 74 8.16 6.42 -8.45
CA HIS A 74 8.08 5.65 -9.69
C HIS A 74 6.87 6.00 -10.56
N ALA A 75 5.88 6.69 -10.02
CA ALA A 75 4.72 7.14 -10.79
C ALA A 75 5.06 8.38 -11.59
N GLU A 76 4.45 8.51 -12.73
CA GLU A 76 4.61 9.71 -13.57
C GLU A 76 3.51 10.72 -13.32
#